data_39e0280a3927451ff84caf388e0bec29
#
_entry.id   39e0280a3927451ff84caf388e0bec29
#
_cell.length_a   1.000
_cell.length_b   1.000
_cell.length_c   1.000
_cell.angle_alpha   90.00
_cell.angle_beta   90.00
_cell.angle_gamma   90.00
#
_symmetry.space_group_name_H-M   'P 1'
#
loop_
_entity.id
_entity.type
_entity.pdbx_description
1 polymer ?
#
loop_
_entity_poly.entity_id
_entity_poly.type
_entity_poly.pdbx_seq_one_letter_code
_entity_poly.pdbx_strand_id
1 'polypeptide(L)'
;LDSTTYQELEKFLNEGKKLLLAQSGVSTDLQTQQATAVQSNIFDLLKKYRFDLQKNLVLDGNCGKVTVQVRQGPFLIPYPMDYPFFPIIDTFNKNSVVVSDLENVRPLFPSEIIIDTVETESVKEVVTLFKSSRNSGVMEGNLNLSPDPQQNPFIKMLGQKEKTLAATSILNNGGELMLISDSK
;
A
#
# COMPACT_ATOMS: atom_id res chain seq x y z
N LEU A 1 4.67 -17.40 2.50
CA LEU A 1 3.74 -18.53 2.28
C LEU A 1 4.53 -19.82 2.23
N ASP A 2 3.93 -20.94 2.67
CA ASP A 2 4.47 -22.27 2.38
C ASP A 2 4.27 -22.63 0.89
N SER A 3 5.01 -23.64 0.41
CA SER A 3 4.98 -24.04 -1.00
C SER A 3 3.61 -24.54 -1.46
N THR A 4 2.86 -25.18 -0.56
CA THR A 4 1.52 -25.71 -0.87
C THR A 4 0.53 -24.57 -1.09
N THR A 5 0.45 -23.63 -0.18
CA THR A 5 -0.41 -22.43 -0.29
C THR A 5 -0.06 -21.62 -1.54
N TYR A 6 1.23 -21.46 -1.85
CA TYR A 6 1.65 -20.78 -3.08
C TYR A 6 1.09 -21.45 -4.33
N GLN A 7 1.24 -22.78 -4.43
CA GLN A 7 0.74 -23.55 -5.57
C GLN A 7 -0.78 -23.54 -5.67
N GLU A 8 -1.49 -23.57 -4.52
CA GLU A 8 -2.95 -23.49 -4.49
C GLU A 8 -3.46 -22.13 -4.99
N LEU A 9 -2.82 -21.02 -4.59
CA LEU A 9 -3.17 -19.68 -5.09
C LEU A 9 -2.92 -19.55 -6.59
N GLU A 10 -1.79 -20.04 -7.07
CA GLU A 10 -1.49 -20.05 -8.50
C GLU A 10 -2.49 -20.89 -9.30
N LYS A 11 -2.81 -22.08 -8.81
CA LYS A 11 -3.85 -22.95 -9.40
C LYS A 11 -5.21 -22.26 -9.42
N PHE A 12 -5.60 -21.61 -8.32
CA PHE A 12 -6.86 -20.88 -8.19
C PHE A 12 -7.02 -19.81 -9.29
N LEU A 13 -5.96 -19.04 -9.52
CA LEU A 13 -5.95 -18.02 -10.58
C LEU A 13 -5.94 -18.65 -11.98
N ASN A 14 -5.20 -19.75 -12.17
CA ASN A 14 -5.17 -20.49 -13.44
C ASN A 14 -6.50 -21.17 -13.80
N GLU A 15 -7.35 -21.42 -12.80
CA GLU A 15 -8.72 -21.89 -13.00
C GLU A 15 -9.71 -20.76 -13.34
N GLY A 16 -9.24 -19.54 -13.57
CA GLY A 16 -10.07 -18.38 -13.92
C GLY A 16 -10.86 -17.79 -12.75
N LYS A 17 -10.43 -18.06 -11.52
CA LYS A 17 -11.07 -17.52 -10.31
C LYS A 17 -10.53 -16.15 -9.93
N LYS A 18 -11.25 -15.45 -9.06
CA LYS A 18 -10.91 -14.10 -8.61
C LYS A 18 -10.35 -14.11 -7.21
N LEU A 19 -9.21 -13.46 -7.01
CA LEU A 19 -8.49 -13.38 -5.75
C LEU A 19 -8.28 -11.91 -5.36
N LEU A 20 -8.59 -11.57 -4.11
CA LEU A 20 -8.22 -10.30 -3.51
C LEU A 20 -7.12 -10.55 -2.47
N LEU A 21 -6.03 -9.82 -2.60
CA LEU A 21 -4.94 -9.79 -1.63
C LEU A 21 -4.79 -8.40 -1.03
N ALA A 22 -4.76 -8.34 0.30
CA ALA A 22 -4.32 -7.17 1.05
C ALA A 22 -2.91 -7.47 1.57
N GLN A 23 -1.90 -6.76 1.04
CA GLN A 23 -0.49 -7.04 1.34
C GLN A 23 0.33 -5.77 1.25
N SER A 24 1.10 -5.47 2.30
CA SER A 24 2.15 -4.44 2.26
C SER A 24 3.52 -5.06 2.01
N GLY A 25 4.44 -4.29 1.45
CA GLY A 25 5.85 -4.66 1.32
C GLY A 25 6.63 -4.61 2.64
N VAL A 26 6.00 -4.08 3.70
CA VAL A 26 6.61 -3.89 5.02
C VAL A 26 5.73 -4.44 6.13
N SER A 27 6.35 -4.84 7.21
CA SER A 27 5.71 -5.16 8.51
C SER A 27 6.01 -4.05 9.50
N THR A 28 4.99 -3.55 10.19
CA THR A 28 5.10 -2.41 11.09
C THR A 28 5.03 -2.84 12.55
N ASP A 29 5.94 -2.32 13.36
CA ASP A 29 5.93 -2.41 14.82
C ASP A 29 5.77 -1.01 15.42
N LEU A 30 4.59 -0.74 15.98
CA LEU A 30 4.26 0.55 16.58
C LEU A 30 4.90 0.74 17.96
N GLN A 31 5.33 -0.33 18.63
CA GLN A 31 6.01 -0.23 19.93
C GLN A 31 7.42 0.28 19.75
N THR A 32 8.13 -0.23 18.76
CA THR A 32 9.48 0.23 18.42
C THR A 32 9.47 1.40 17.44
N GLN A 33 8.32 1.79 16.91
CA GLN A 33 8.16 2.82 15.87
C GLN A 33 9.04 2.54 14.64
N GLN A 34 9.13 1.29 14.22
CA GLN A 34 9.91 0.86 13.08
C GLN A 34 9.08 -0.02 12.15
N ALA A 35 9.44 0.00 10.88
CA ALA A 35 8.96 -1.00 9.94
C ALA A 35 10.13 -1.76 9.31
N THR A 36 9.88 -2.99 8.91
CA THR A 36 10.87 -3.88 8.30
C THR A 36 10.34 -4.45 7.00
N ALA A 37 11.20 -4.62 6.00
CA ALA A 37 10.83 -5.21 4.73
C ALA A 37 10.37 -6.67 4.92
N VAL A 38 9.19 -6.99 4.38
CA VAL A 38 8.67 -8.36 4.37
C VAL A 38 9.47 -9.22 3.39
N GLN A 39 9.84 -10.42 3.82
CA GLN A 39 10.42 -11.45 2.98
C GLN A 39 9.39 -12.57 2.79
N SER A 40 8.88 -12.70 1.57
CA SER A 40 7.85 -13.70 1.25
C SER A 40 7.88 -14.01 -0.25
N ASN A 41 7.61 -15.25 -0.60
CA ASN A 41 7.43 -15.69 -1.98
C ASN A 41 6.13 -15.17 -2.63
N ILE A 42 5.24 -14.53 -1.86
CA ILE A 42 4.05 -13.85 -2.41
C ILE A 42 4.45 -12.78 -3.44
N PHE A 43 5.60 -12.12 -3.25
CA PHE A 43 6.10 -11.11 -4.20
C PHE A 43 6.43 -11.71 -5.56
N ASP A 44 6.91 -12.96 -5.59
CA ASP A 44 7.18 -13.68 -6.85
C ASP A 44 5.87 -14.02 -7.57
N LEU A 45 4.82 -14.40 -6.80
CA LEU A 45 3.47 -14.59 -7.36
C LEU A 45 2.93 -13.28 -7.94
N LEU A 46 3.01 -12.19 -7.20
CA LEU A 46 2.54 -10.87 -7.65
C LEU A 46 3.22 -10.42 -8.95
N LYS A 47 4.54 -10.64 -9.08
CA LYS A 47 5.31 -10.30 -10.29
C LYS A 47 4.83 -11.05 -11.53
N LYS A 48 4.42 -12.32 -11.41
CA LYS A 48 3.84 -13.09 -12.53
C LYS A 48 2.59 -12.41 -13.11
N TYR A 49 1.88 -11.65 -12.26
CA TYR A 49 0.65 -10.94 -12.62
C TYR A 49 0.86 -9.43 -12.77
N ARG A 50 2.12 -9.01 -13.04
CA ARG A 50 2.53 -7.63 -13.35
C ARG A 50 2.47 -6.66 -12.16
N PHE A 51 2.49 -7.15 -10.93
CA PHE A 51 2.60 -6.33 -9.73
C PHE A 51 3.98 -6.46 -9.10
N ASP A 52 4.72 -5.35 -9.02
CA ASP A 52 5.94 -5.25 -8.24
C ASP A 52 5.64 -4.42 -6.98
N LEU A 53 5.25 -5.11 -5.90
CA LEU A 53 4.98 -4.49 -4.60
C LEU A 53 6.31 -4.12 -3.93
N GLN A 54 6.51 -2.82 -3.73
CA GLN A 54 7.75 -2.27 -3.23
C GLN A 54 7.90 -2.47 -1.71
N LYS A 55 9.15 -2.57 -1.23
CA LYS A 55 9.48 -2.67 0.20
C LYS A 55 9.73 -1.28 0.80
N ASN A 56 8.77 -0.39 0.60
CA ASN A 56 8.79 1.00 1.04
C ASN A 56 7.49 1.37 1.74
N LEU A 57 7.43 2.57 2.30
CA LEU A 57 6.22 3.16 2.84
C LEU A 57 5.81 4.35 1.99
N VAL A 58 4.57 4.37 1.56
CA VAL A 58 3.97 5.54 0.91
C VAL A 58 3.48 6.50 1.98
N LEU A 59 3.86 7.77 1.81
CA LEU A 59 3.42 8.90 2.61
C LEU A 59 2.52 9.80 1.77
N ASP A 60 1.51 10.39 2.40
CA ASP A 60 0.61 11.32 1.72
C ASP A 60 0.31 12.52 2.60
N GLY A 61 0.33 13.72 2.02
CA GLY A 61 -0.07 14.95 2.70
C GLY A 61 -1.58 15.00 2.97
N ASN A 62 -2.40 14.29 2.18
CA ASN A 62 -3.81 14.02 2.50
C ASN A 62 -3.88 12.79 3.40
N CYS A 63 -3.84 13.00 4.72
CA CYS A 63 -3.65 11.93 5.68
C CYS A 63 -4.51 12.07 6.94
N GLY A 64 -4.62 10.96 7.65
CA GLY A 64 -5.21 10.92 8.99
C GLY A 64 -4.30 11.54 10.04
N LYS A 65 -4.81 11.58 11.29
CA LYS A 65 -4.10 12.13 12.44
C LYS A 65 -3.86 11.05 13.49
N VAL A 66 -2.74 11.20 14.20
CA VAL A 66 -2.47 10.47 15.44
C VAL A 66 -2.42 11.44 16.61
N THR A 67 -2.77 10.95 17.79
CA THR A 67 -2.65 11.76 19.02
C THR A 67 -1.34 11.44 19.70
N VAL A 68 -0.48 12.45 19.86
CA VAL A 68 0.76 12.37 20.62
C VAL A 68 0.62 13.07 21.96
N GLN A 69 1.39 12.65 22.97
CA GLN A 69 1.46 13.32 24.27
C GLN A 69 2.59 14.35 24.23
N VAL A 70 2.22 15.62 24.31
CA VAL A 70 3.19 16.73 24.39
C VAL A 70 3.29 17.22 25.82
N ARG A 71 4.53 17.34 26.32
CA ARG A 71 4.77 17.86 27.67
C ARG A 71 4.77 19.39 27.66
N GLN A 72 3.85 19.96 28.45
CA GLN A 72 3.80 21.39 28.68
C GLN A 72 3.92 21.67 30.19
N GLY A 73 5.10 21.97 30.65
CA GLY A 73 5.43 22.05 32.08
C GLY A 73 5.22 20.70 32.78
N PRO A 74 4.43 20.63 33.88
CA PRO A 74 4.13 19.38 34.58
C PRO A 74 3.04 18.54 33.90
N PHE A 75 2.35 19.06 32.87
CA PHE A 75 1.20 18.42 32.25
C PHE A 75 1.58 17.69 30.95
N LEU A 76 0.91 16.56 30.72
CA LEU A 76 0.90 15.86 29.42
C LEU A 76 -0.41 16.21 28.73
N ILE A 77 -0.32 16.86 27.57
CA ILE A 77 -1.46 17.32 26.81
C ILE A 77 -1.56 16.49 25.52
N PRO A 78 -2.71 15.89 25.23
CA PRO A 78 -2.91 15.19 23.95
C PRO A 78 -2.95 16.22 22.80
N TYR A 79 -2.13 16.00 21.79
CA TYR A 79 -2.02 16.86 20.62
C TYR A 79 -2.24 16.04 19.33
N PRO A 80 -3.26 16.38 18.52
CA PRO A 80 -3.48 15.72 17.23
C PRO A 80 -2.44 16.21 16.21
N MET A 81 -1.75 15.27 15.58
CA MET A 81 -0.71 15.54 14.59
C MET A 81 -1.00 14.78 13.29
N ASP A 82 -0.83 15.43 12.14
CA ASP A 82 -0.94 14.78 10.84
C ASP A 82 0.08 13.66 10.72
N TYR A 83 -0.39 12.50 10.21
CA TYR A 83 0.43 11.31 10.14
C TYR A 83 0.40 10.72 8.72
N PRO A 84 1.36 11.09 7.87
CA PRO A 84 1.38 10.77 6.44
C PRO A 84 1.35 9.29 6.09
N PHE A 85 1.65 8.40 7.02
CA PHE A 85 1.56 6.94 6.84
C PHE A 85 0.11 6.40 6.83
N PHE A 86 -0.89 7.27 7.05
CA PHE A 86 -2.32 6.96 6.97
C PHE A 86 -2.98 7.78 5.86
N PRO A 87 -2.68 7.50 4.60
CA PRO A 87 -3.29 8.21 3.48
C PRO A 87 -4.81 8.17 3.54
N ILE A 88 -5.46 9.27 3.15
CA ILE A 88 -6.90 9.33 2.90
C ILE A 88 -7.09 9.39 1.40
N ILE A 89 -7.60 8.31 0.83
CA ILE A 89 -7.86 8.20 -0.60
C ILE A 89 -9.32 8.56 -0.85
N ASP A 90 -9.56 9.59 -1.62
CA ASP A 90 -10.87 10.12 -2.01
C ASP A 90 -11.10 10.13 -3.53
N THR A 91 -10.09 9.70 -4.28
CA THR A 91 -10.14 9.66 -5.75
C THR A 91 -9.95 8.23 -6.24
N PHE A 92 -10.97 7.73 -6.93
CA PHE A 92 -11.05 6.35 -7.40
C PHE A 92 -11.23 6.29 -8.91
N ASN A 93 -10.90 5.15 -9.49
CA ASN A 93 -11.19 4.86 -10.89
C ASN A 93 -12.70 4.68 -11.11
N LYS A 94 -13.33 5.69 -11.69
CA LYS A 94 -14.77 5.72 -11.92
C LYS A 94 -15.28 4.65 -12.92
N ASN A 95 -14.38 4.07 -13.70
CA ASN A 95 -14.70 3.00 -14.63
C ASN A 95 -14.67 1.60 -13.98
N SER A 96 -14.23 1.53 -12.72
CA SER A 96 -14.20 0.28 -11.96
C SER A 96 -15.39 0.19 -11.01
N VAL A 97 -16.26 -0.78 -11.26
CA VAL A 97 -17.46 -1.06 -10.43
C VAL A 97 -17.08 -1.36 -8.97
N VAL A 98 -15.86 -1.84 -8.72
CA VAL A 98 -15.40 -2.22 -7.37
C VAL A 98 -15.17 -1.01 -6.47
N VAL A 99 -14.78 0.13 -7.04
CA VAL A 99 -14.36 1.31 -6.26
C VAL A 99 -15.11 2.59 -6.62
N SER A 100 -15.97 2.59 -7.65
CA SER A 100 -16.63 3.81 -8.17
C SER A 100 -17.48 4.55 -7.17
N ASP A 101 -18.09 3.80 -6.23
CA ASP A 101 -19.04 4.34 -5.25
C ASP A 101 -18.44 4.49 -3.84
N LEU A 102 -17.12 4.33 -3.70
CA LEU A 102 -16.43 4.56 -2.43
C LEU A 102 -16.25 6.06 -2.17
N GLU A 103 -16.53 6.50 -0.94
CA GLU A 103 -16.32 7.88 -0.52
C GLU A 103 -14.85 8.12 -0.14
N ASN A 104 -14.30 7.27 0.70
CA ASN A 104 -12.88 7.28 1.04
C ASN A 104 -12.40 5.91 1.54
N VAL A 105 -11.11 5.67 1.35
CA VAL A 105 -10.40 4.50 1.90
C VAL A 105 -9.14 4.99 2.62
N ARG A 106 -8.78 4.34 3.71
CA ARG A 106 -7.62 4.70 4.54
C ARG A 106 -6.69 3.50 4.70
N PRO A 107 -5.86 3.21 3.72
CA PRO A 107 -4.86 2.16 3.87
C PRO A 107 -3.85 2.54 4.96
N LEU A 108 -3.47 1.55 5.77
CA LEU A 108 -2.53 1.74 6.86
C LEU A 108 -1.14 1.27 6.45
N PHE A 109 -0.17 2.16 6.50
CA PHE A 109 1.22 1.87 6.14
C PHE A 109 1.37 1.22 4.75
N PRO A 110 0.77 1.80 3.70
CA PRO A 110 0.80 1.20 2.39
C PRO A 110 2.19 1.26 1.76
N SER A 111 2.47 0.31 0.89
CA SER A 111 3.64 0.28 0.01
C SER A 111 3.25 0.63 -1.42
N GLU A 112 4.16 1.16 -2.20
CA GLU A 112 3.92 1.45 -3.61
C GLU A 112 3.79 0.15 -4.43
N ILE A 113 2.80 0.10 -5.30
CA ILE A 113 2.65 -0.95 -6.32
C ILE A 113 3.15 -0.38 -7.64
N ILE A 114 4.24 -0.95 -8.17
CA ILE A 114 4.69 -0.65 -9.53
C ILE A 114 4.05 -1.67 -10.47
N ILE A 115 3.38 -1.17 -11.51
CA ILE A 115 2.78 -2.01 -12.53
C ILE A 115 3.83 -2.24 -13.61
N ASP A 116 4.22 -3.51 -13.83
CA ASP A 116 5.14 -3.87 -14.90
C ASP A 116 4.48 -3.60 -16.26
N THR A 117 5.20 -2.91 -17.12
CA THR A 117 4.77 -2.59 -18.48
C THR A 117 5.01 -3.75 -19.47
N VAL A 118 5.80 -4.74 -19.09
CA VAL A 118 6.07 -5.91 -19.92
C VAL A 118 4.79 -6.75 -20.01
N GLU A 119 4.35 -6.99 -21.25
CA GLU A 119 3.20 -7.86 -21.51
C GLU A 119 3.55 -9.31 -21.18
N THR A 120 2.62 -10.00 -20.55
CA THR A 120 2.72 -11.44 -20.25
C THR A 120 1.57 -12.17 -20.90
N GLU A 121 1.79 -13.40 -21.33
CA GLU A 121 0.73 -14.21 -21.98
C GLU A 121 -0.48 -14.46 -21.08
N SER A 122 -0.32 -14.42 -19.79
CA SER A 122 -1.37 -14.70 -18.79
C SER A 122 -2.25 -13.49 -18.47
N VAL A 123 -1.72 -12.26 -18.61
CA VAL A 123 -2.41 -11.03 -18.21
C VAL A 123 -2.92 -10.29 -19.42
N LYS A 124 -4.24 -10.08 -19.46
CA LYS A 124 -4.92 -9.31 -20.48
C LYS A 124 -4.75 -7.80 -20.28
N GLU A 125 -4.93 -7.36 -19.04
CA GLU A 125 -4.98 -5.94 -18.70
C GLU A 125 -4.67 -5.74 -17.21
N VAL A 126 -4.05 -4.60 -16.86
CA VAL A 126 -3.92 -4.14 -15.48
C VAL A 126 -4.63 -2.81 -15.32
N VAL A 127 -5.56 -2.76 -14.37
CA VAL A 127 -6.38 -1.59 -14.08
C VAL A 127 -6.01 -1.03 -12.72
N THR A 128 -5.53 0.22 -12.66
CA THR A 128 -5.34 0.92 -11.40
C THR A 128 -6.70 1.28 -10.80
N LEU A 129 -6.90 0.96 -9.53
CA LEU A 129 -8.13 1.24 -8.78
C LEU A 129 -8.08 2.58 -8.08
N PHE A 130 -7.02 2.82 -7.32
CA PHE A 130 -6.75 4.11 -6.67
C PHE A 130 -5.26 4.35 -6.42
N LYS A 131 -4.94 5.62 -6.23
CA LYS A 131 -3.60 6.12 -5.97
C LYS A 131 -3.60 7.04 -4.76
N SER A 132 -2.42 7.31 -4.23
CA SER A 132 -2.18 8.43 -3.31
C SER A 132 -2.43 9.77 -4.00
N SER A 133 -2.45 10.86 -3.23
CA SER A 133 -2.54 12.21 -3.79
C SER A 133 -1.25 12.61 -4.52
N ARG A 134 -1.31 13.75 -5.22
CA ARG A 134 -0.11 14.35 -5.85
C ARG A 134 0.92 14.86 -4.83
N ASN A 135 0.48 15.10 -3.59
CA ASN A 135 1.37 15.49 -2.49
C ASN A 135 1.82 14.26 -1.70
N SER A 136 2.29 13.25 -2.39
CA SER A 136 2.78 12.01 -1.79
C SER A 136 4.26 11.80 -2.03
N GLY A 137 4.81 10.80 -1.37
CA GLY A 137 6.19 10.39 -1.50
C GLY A 137 6.41 8.99 -0.96
N VAL A 138 7.66 8.54 -0.97
CA VAL A 138 8.04 7.23 -0.43
C VAL A 138 9.16 7.37 0.58
N MET A 139 9.13 6.53 1.61
CA MET A 139 10.22 6.30 2.54
C MET A 139 10.82 4.94 2.26
N GLU A 140 12.14 4.93 2.08
CA GLU A 140 12.93 3.72 1.79
C GLU A 140 14.07 3.58 2.80
N GLY A 141 14.61 2.38 2.92
CA GLY A 141 15.75 2.09 3.78
C GLY A 141 15.41 2.09 5.26
N ASN A 142 15.68 3.17 5.97
CA ASN A 142 15.31 3.30 7.38
C ASN A 142 13.83 3.71 7.51
N LEU A 143 12.98 2.74 7.78
CA LEU A 143 11.52 2.91 7.86
C LEU A 143 11.09 3.32 9.27
N ASN A 144 11.43 4.55 9.66
CA ASN A 144 11.07 5.13 10.95
C ASN A 144 9.61 5.60 10.95
N LEU A 145 8.80 5.11 11.89
CA LEU A 145 7.38 5.43 12.04
C LEU A 145 7.10 6.51 13.10
N SER A 146 8.14 7.13 13.68
CA SER A 146 7.92 8.18 14.69
C SER A 146 7.05 9.30 14.11
N PRO A 147 5.98 9.72 14.82
CA PRO A 147 5.19 10.87 14.43
C PRO A 147 5.91 12.21 14.64
N ASP A 148 7.02 12.22 15.38
CA ASP A 148 7.80 13.43 15.66
C ASP A 148 8.58 13.87 14.42
N PRO A 149 8.28 15.06 13.83
CA PRO A 149 8.98 15.56 12.65
C PRO A 149 10.48 15.84 12.86
N GLN A 150 10.93 15.97 14.10
CA GLN A 150 12.36 16.15 14.42
C GLN A 150 13.11 14.82 14.31
N GLN A 151 12.46 13.73 14.65
CA GLN A 151 13.02 12.38 14.56
C GLN A 151 12.80 11.75 13.19
N ASN A 152 11.75 12.18 12.49
CA ASN A 152 11.35 11.63 11.20
C ASN A 152 10.96 12.76 10.24
N PRO A 153 11.87 13.22 9.36
CA PRO A 153 11.64 14.35 8.48
C PRO A 153 10.75 14.00 7.28
N PHE A 154 9.66 13.26 7.48
CA PHE A 154 8.77 12.76 6.43
C PHE A 154 8.16 13.88 5.55
N ILE A 155 8.01 15.10 6.07
CA ILE A 155 7.50 16.24 5.29
C ILE A 155 8.39 16.53 4.08
N LYS A 156 9.71 16.29 4.18
CA LYS A 156 10.64 16.49 3.07
C LYS A 156 10.52 15.46 1.96
N MET A 157 9.81 14.36 2.23
CA MET A 157 9.60 13.26 1.28
C MET A 157 8.33 13.43 0.47
N LEU A 158 7.47 14.39 0.82
CA LEU A 158 6.23 14.70 0.12
C LEU A 158 6.49 15.50 -1.18
N GLY A 159 5.45 15.67 -2.00
CA GLY A 159 5.49 16.48 -3.22
C GLY A 159 6.14 15.78 -4.43
N GLN A 160 6.24 14.46 -4.43
CA GLN A 160 6.76 13.68 -5.55
C GLN A 160 5.67 13.47 -6.62
N LYS A 161 5.14 12.25 -6.73
CA LYS A 161 4.09 11.85 -7.67
C LYS A 161 3.11 10.93 -6.99
N GLU A 162 1.92 10.84 -7.56
CA GLU A 162 0.94 9.83 -7.17
C GLU A 162 1.55 8.42 -7.18
N LYS A 163 1.22 7.63 -6.17
CA LYS A 163 1.67 6.24 -6.00
C LYS A 163 0.48 5.30 -6.12
N THR A 164 0.59 4.25 -6.91
CA THR A 164 -0.48 3.24 -7.00
C THR A 164 -0.53 2.45 -5.71
N LEU A 165 -1.71 2.38 -5.09
CA LEU A 165 -1.97 1.69 -3.84
C LEU A 165 -2.93 0.51 -4.00
N ALA A 166 -3.70 0.48 -5.08
CA ALA A 166 -4.51 -0.67 -5.45
C ALA A 166 -4.66 -0.81 -6.96
N ALA A 167 -4.61 -2.04 -7.43
CA ALA A 167 -4.80 -2.37 -8.83
C ALA A 167 -5.36 -3.79 -9.00
N THR A 168 -5.97 -4.05 -10.15
CA THR A 168 -6.46 -5.37 -10.56
C THR A 168 -5.76 -5.82 -11.83
N SER A 169 -5.23 -7.02 -11.82
CA SER A 169 -4.74 -7.74 -12.99
C SER A 169 -5.85 -8.64 -13.50
N ILE A 170 -6.31 -8.41 -14.72
CA ILE A 170 -7.33 -9.20 -15.40
C ILE A 170 -6.61 -10.22 -16.28
N LEU A 171 -6.94 -11.50 -16.10
CA LEU A 171 -6.26 -12.60 -16.78
C LEU A 171 -6.97 -13.00 -18.07
N ASN A 172 -6.24 -13.57 -19.02
CA ASN A 172 -6.80 -14.05 -20.30
C ASN A 172 -7.79 -15.21 -20.13
N ASN A 173 -7.71 -15.96 -19.04
CA ASN A 173 -8.65 -17.05 -18.70
C ASN A 173 -9.90 -16.59 -17.94
N GLY A 174 -10.10 -15.28 -17.74
CA GLY A 174 -11.21 -14.69 -17.00
C GLY A 174 -10.98 -14.56 -15.49
N GLY A 175 -9.86 -15.01 -14.96
CA GLY A 175 -9.46 -14.79 -13.57
C GLY A 175 -9.09 -13.34 -13.31
N GLU A 176 -9.07 -12.96 -12.03
CA GLU A 176 -8.65 -11.61 -11.60
C GLU A 176 -7.83 -11.69 -10.33
N LEU A 177 -6.74 -10.95 -10.30
CA LEU A 177 -5.95 -10.72 -9.08
C LEU A 177 -6.03 -9.25 -8.71
N MET A 178 -6.74 -8.95 -7.63
CA MET A 178 -6.78 -7.61 -7.04
C MET A 178 -5.75 -7.52 -5.91
N LEU A 179 -4.91 -6.51 -5.97
CA LEU A 179 -3.94 -6.18 -4.93
C LEU A 179 -4.28 -4.83 -4.30
N ILE A 180 -4.41 -4.82 -2.99
CA ILE A 180 -4.50 -3.60 -2.18
C ILE A 180 -3.29 -3.56 -1.28
N SER A 181 -2.54 -2.46 -1.33
CA SER A 181 -1.41 -2.25 -0.45
C SER A 181 -1.90 -1.77 0.93
N ASP A 182 -1.97 -2.69 1.87
CA ASP A 182 -2.35 -2.44 3.27
C ASP A 182 -1.58 -3.40 4.18
N SER A 183 -1.16 -2.94 5.35
CA SER A 183 -0.42 -3.74 6.32
C SER A 183 -1.30 -4.31 7.45
N LYS A 184 -2.60 -4.01 7.49
CA LYS A 184 -3.53 -4.38 8.56
C LYS A 184 -4.81 -4.98 8.00
#